data_a3cc718dbd562bcce6af6c9b99e9cea2
#
_entry.id   a3cc718dbd562bcce6af6c9b99e9cea2
#
_cell.length_a   1.000
_cell.length_b   1.000
_cell.length_c   1.000
_cell.angle_alpha   90.00
_cell.angle_beta   90.00
_cell.angle_gamma   90.00
#
_symmetry.space_group_name_H-M   'P 1'
#
loop_
_entity.id
_entity.type
_entity.pdbx_description
1 polymer ?
#
loop_
_entity_poly.entity_id
_entity_poly.type
_entity_poly.pdbx_seq_one_letter_code
_entity_poly.pdbx_strand_id
1 'polypeptide(L)'
;LVEALIRKNEDLKVVAVGDDDQNIYSFRRSNSRYMRKLVDEYGARTHDLLVNFRSKKCLVEFANRFWETIPERMKQSRIISHDQDEGEIRIVQYQSPNMVIPLVQDICATPLIGTTCVLTQTNWEAIQVACLLKDKRMPVRLIQSNEGFRLCDMDEMRFFNRILGSQAEVHLIDEVCWAEAKQAIKN
;
A
#
# COMPACT_ATOMS: atom_id res chain seq x y z
N LEU A 1 2.35 -22.85 14.53
CA LEU A 1 3.04 -22.49 15.77
C LEU A 1 2.06 -22.22 16.90
N VAL A 2 1.10 -21.28 16.75
CA VAL A 2 0.09 -20.94 17.78
C VAL A 2 -0.69 -22.18 18.24
N GLU A 3 -1.21 -22.98 17.33
CA GLU A 3 -1.92 -24.22 17.66
C GLU A 3 -1.05 -25.22 18.47
N ALA A 4 0.23 -25.32 18.14
CA ALA A 4 1.14 -26.20 18.89
C ALA A 4 1.36 -25.70 20.31
N LEU A 5 1.35 -24.39 20.52
CA LEU A 5 1.43 -23.78 21.86
C LEU A 5 0.14 -24.02 22.66
N ILE A 6 -1.02 -23.83 22.04
CA ILE A 6 -2.32 -24.07 22.67
C ILE A 6 -2.42 -25.54 23.12
N ARG A 7 -2.05 -26.48 22.24
CA ARG A 7 -2.12 -27.93 22.57
C ARG A 7 -1.15 -28.38 23.64
N LYS A 8 -0.05 -27.65 23.85
CA LYS A 8 0.98 -27.99 24.85
C LYS A 8 0.75 -27.35 26.20
N ASN A 9 -0.09 -26.34 26.29
CA ASN A 9 -0.30 -25.58 27.52
C ASN A 9 -1.82 -25.42 27.76
N GLU A 10 -2.38 -26.19 28.64
CA GLU A 10 -3.82 -26.15 28.97
C GLU A 10 -4.24 -24.82 29.61
N ASP A 11 -3.34 -24.15 30.32
CA ASP A 11 -3.59 -22.85 30.96
C ASP A 11 -3.32 -21.63 30.05
N LEU A 12 -2.97 -21.86 28.79
CA LEU A 12 -2.62 -20.78 27.87
C LEU A 12 -3.84 -19.92 27.52
N LYS A 13 -3.78 -18.64 27.89
CA LYS A 13 -4.76 -17.64 27.45
C LYS A 13 -4.31 -16.98 26.16
N VAL A 14 -5.14 -17.03 25.15
CA VAL A 14 -4.86 -16.44 23.82
C VAL A 14 -5.82 -15.30 23.58
N VAL A 15 -5.28 -14.14 23.19
CA VAL A 15 -6.03 -13.01 22.66
C VAL A 15 -5.54 -12.78 21.23
N ALA A 16 -6.44 -12.91 20.27
CA ALA A 16 -6.15 -12.64 18.85
C ALA A 16 -6.89 -11.37 18.43
N VAL A 17 -6.16 -10.45 17.83
CA VAL A 17 -6.73 -9.20 17.29
C VAL A 17 -6.41 -9.17 15.79
N GLY A 18 -7.41 -8.85 14.96
CA GLY A 18 -7.24 -8.78 13.53
C GLY A 18 -8.46 -8.18 12.85
N ASP A 19 -8.35 -8.04 11.54
CA ASP A 19 -9.40 -7.52 10.67
C ASP A 19 -9.45 -8.38 9.40
N ASP A 20 -10.50 -9.19 9.29
CA ASP A 20 -10.69 -10.10 8.15
C ASP A 20 -11.00 -9.34 6.85
N ASP A 21 -11.57 -8.15 6.94
CA ASP A 21 -11.84 -7.28 5.79
C ASP A 21 -10.55 -6.70 5.16
N GLN A 22 -9.44 -6.68 5.93
CA GLN A 22 -8.13 -6.20 5.50
C GLN A 22 -7.20 -7.33 5.02
N ASN A 23 -7.75 -8.49 4.69
CA ASN A 23 -6.95 -9.62 4.21
C ASN A 23 -6.50 -9.43 2.74
N ILE A 24 -5.61 -8.46 2.50
CA ILE A 24 -5.06 -8.13 1.18
C ILE A 24 -3.78 -8.90 0.83
N TYR A 25 -3.29 -9.77 1.72
CA TYR A 25 -2.06 -10.54 1.54
C TYR A 25 -2.32 -12.03 1.25
N SER A 26 -3.39 -12.36 0.53
CA SER A 26 -3.70 -13.74 0.15
C SER A 26 -2.56 -14.40 -0.63
N PHE A 27 -1.84 -13.64 -1.46
CA PHE A 27 -0.64 -14.10 -2.17
C PHE A 27 0.53 -14.49 -1.25
N ARG A 28 0.53 -14.02 0.01
CA ARG A 28 1.46 -14.44 1.07
C ARG A 28 0.86 -15.51 1.98
N ARG A 29 -0.20 -16.20 1.54
CA ARG A 29 -0.95 -17.22 2.31
C ARG A 29 -1.63 -16.67 3.56
N SER A 30 -1.89 -15.37 3.64
CA SER A 30 -2.76 -14.81 4.66
C SER A 30 -4.20 -15.28 4.41
N ASN A 31 -4.88 -15.71 5.49
CA ASN A 31 -6.23 -16.23 5.39
C ASN A 31 -6.99 -16.00 6.70
N SER A 32 -8.21 -15.48 6.58
CA SER A 32 -9.13 -15.27 7.72
C SER A 32 -9.50 -16.57 8.44
N ARG A 33 -9.37 -17.73 7.77
CA ARG A 33 -9.61 -19.05 8.39
C ARG A 33 -8.81 -19.29 9.68
N TYR A 34 -7.63 -18.69 9.83
CA TYR A 34 -6.85 -18.87 11.05
C TYR A 34 -7.53 -18.25 12.27
N MET A 35 -8.19 -17.09 12.11
CA MET A 35 -8.96 -16.48 13.19
C MET A 35 -10.27 -17.25 13.43
N ARG A 36 -10.96 -17.65 12.37
CA ARG A 36 -12.19 -18.45 12.45
C ARG A 36 -11.95 -19.77 13.20
N LYS A 37 -10.82 -20.41 12.95
CA LYS A 37 -10.43 -21.65 13.62
C LYS A 37 -10.34 -21.51 15.15
N LEU A 38 -9.94 -20.34 15.65
CA LEU A 38 -9.94 -20.09 17.10
C LEU A 38 -11.35 -20.11 17.68
N VAL A 39 -12.32 -19.64 16.91
CA VAL A 39 -13.75 -19.67 17.30
C VAL A 39 -14.29 -21.09 17.22
N ASP A 40 -14.14 -21.73 16.06
CA ASP A 40 -14.79 -22.98 15.74
C ASP A 40 -14.20 -24.19 16.50
N GLU A 41 -12.86 -24.23 16.64
CA GLU A 41 -12.18 -25.38 17.24
C GLU A 41 -11.78 -25.17 18.71
N TYR A 42 -11.54 -23.91 19.12
CA TYR A 42 -11.08 -23.59 20.47
C TYR A 42 -12.09 -22.81 21.31
N GLY A 43 -13.29 -22.56 20.77
CA GLY A 43 -14.36 -21.88 21.48
C GLY A 43 -14.06 -20.44 21.88
N ALA A 44 -13.20 -19.75 21.11
CA ALA A 44 -12.87 -18.35 21.39
C ALA A 44 -14.10 -17.45 21.29
N ARG A 45 -14.24 -16.52 22.22
CA ARG A 45 -15.29 -15.51 22.17
C ARG A 45 -14.86 -14.38 21.25
N THR A 46 -15.76 -13.96 20.37
CA THR A 46 -15.55 -12.81 19.48
C THR A 46 -16.10 -11.53 20.08
N HIS A 47 -15.36 -10.45 19.89
CA HIS A 47 -15.77 -9.10 20.28
C HIS A 47 -15.48 -8.16 19.09
N ASP A 48 -16.52 -7.64 18.47
CA ASP A 48 -16.39 -6.72 17.35
C ASP A 48 -16.12 -5.28 17.83
N LEU A 49 -15.09 -4.65 17.28
CA LEU A 49 -14.85 -3.22 17.44
C LEU A 49 -15.60 -2.47 16.35
N LEU A 50 -16.73 -1.89 16.68
CA LEU A 50 -17.67 -1.32 15.72
C LEU A 50 -17.52 0.19 15.55
N VAL A 51 -16.80 0.88 16.45
CA VAL A 51 -16.63 2.33 16.37
C VAL A 51 -15.33 2.68 15.66
N ASN A 52 -15.43 3.41 14.56
CA ASN A 52 -14.29 3.93 13.82
C ASN A 52 -13.98 5.35 14.27
N PHE A 53 -12.79 5.54 14.86
CA PHE A 53 -12.27 6.83 15.34
C PHE A 53 -11.35 7.53 14.34
N ARG A 54 -11.13 6.93 13.17
CA ARG A 54 -10.16 7.42 12.18
C ARG A 54 -10.81 8.22 11.07
N SER A 55 -11.95 7.75 10.59
CA SER A 55 -12.51 8.20 9.32
C SER A 55 -13.81 8.96 9.53
N LYS A 56 -14.04 9.94 8.67
CA LYS A 56 -15.28 10.69 8.61
C LYS A 56 -16.45 9.83 8.17
N LYS A 57 -17.66 10.28 8.44
CA LYS A 57 -18.90 9.50 8.30
C LYS A 57 -19.11 8.93 6.89
N CYS A 58 -18.99 9.75 5.85
CA CYS A 58 -19.19 9.25 4.47
C CYS A 58 -18.20 8.16 4.07
N LEU A 59 -16.95 8.20 4.59
CA LEU A 59 -15.94 7.17 4.33
C LEU A 59 -16.30 5.84 5.02
N VAL A 60 -16.81 5.92 6.24
CA VAL A 60 -17.27 4.73 6.99
C VAL A 60 -18.50 4.12 6.32
N GLU A 61 -19.45 4.95 5.88
CA GLU A 61 -20.64 4.49 5.15
C GLU A 61 -20.28 3.86 3.80
N PHE A 62 -19.35 4.46 3.07
CA PHE A 62 -18.82 3.89 1.82
C PHE A 62 -18.15 2.54 2.08
N ALA A 63 -17.29 2.45 3.10
CA ALA A 63 -16.65 1.19 3.48
C ALA A 63 -17.70 0.13 3.87
N ASN A 64 -18.74 0.48 4.60
CA ASN A 64 -19.84 -0.44 4.93
C ASN A 64 -20.54 -1.00 3.69
N ARG A 65 -20.79 -0.17 2.67
CA ARG A 65 -21.37 -0.65 1.40
C ARG A 65 -20.41 -1.55 0.64
N PHE A 66 -19.13 -1.25 0.68
CA PHE A 66 -18.11 -2.06 0.01
C PHE A 66 -17.96 -3.44 0.67
N TRP A 67 -17.89 -3.50 2.00
CA TRP A 67 -17.73 -4.77 2.67
C TRP A 67 -18.94 -5.70 2.57
N GLU A 68 -20.14 -5.18 2.32
CA GLU A 68 -21.33 -6.01 2.04
C GLU A 68 -21.11 -6.94 0.82
N THR A 69 -20.17 -6.61 -0.05
CA THR A 69 -19.79 -7.43 -1.21
C THR A 69 -18.75 -8.51 -0.90
N ILE A 70 -18.13 -8.49 0.28
CA ILE A 70 -17.09 -9.45 0.67
C ILE A 70 -17.76 -10.71 1.23
N PRO A 71 -17.53 -11.89 0.60
CA PRO A 71 -18.11 -13.14 1.09
C PRO A 71 -17.42 -13.59 2.39
N GLU A 72 -18.15 -14.36 3.18
CA GLU A 72 -17.63 -15.07 4.35
C GLU A 72 -16.93 -14.19 5.40
N ARG A 73 -17.49 -13.02 5.67
CA ARG A 73 -16.97 -12.13 6.73
C ARG A 73 -17.22 -12.72 8.13
N MET A 74 -16.31 -12.46 9.03
CA MET A 74 -16.52 -12.77 10.47
C MET A 74 -17.41 -11.72 11.14
N LYS A 75 -17.16 -10.43 10.87
CA LYS A 75 -17.99 -9.33 11.36
C LYS A 75 -19.32 -9.26 10.61
N GLN A 76 -20.43 -9.22 11.36
CA GLN A 76 -21.77 -9.12 10.80
C GLN A 76 -22.38 -7.72 10.99
N SER A 77 -21.86 -6.95 11.94
CA SER A 77 -22.39 -5.63 12.27
C SER A 77 -21.72 -4.51 11.49
N ARG A 78 -22.47 -3.46 11.20
CA ARG A 78 -21.94 -2.26 10.55
C ARG A 78 -21.01 -1.49 11.46
N ILE A 79 -19.98 -0.91 10.87
CA ILE A 79 -19.07 0.01 11.56
C ILE A 79 -19.74 1.38 11.64
N ILE A 80 -19.60 2.06 12.77
CA ILE A 80 -20.16 3.37 13.05
C ILE A 80 -19.01 4.37 13.14
N SER A 81 -19.14 5.53 12.47
CA SER A 81 -18.18 6.61 12.64
C SER A 81 -18.35 7.29 13.99
N HIS A 82 -17.25 7.48 14.70
CA HIS A 82 -17.23 8.37 15.88
C HIS A 82 -17.28 9.84 15.48
N ASP A 83 -16.60 10.19 14.39
CA ASP A 83 -16.58 11.54 13.84
C ASP A 83 -17.93 11.85 13.17
N GLN A 84 -18.52 12.99 13.50
CA GLN A 84 -19.78 13.45 12.93
C GLN A 84 -19.61 14.28 11.65
N ASP A 85 -18.36 14.65 11.32
CA ASP A 85 -18.06 15.30 10.05
C ASP A 85 -18.40 14.37 8.89
N GLU A 86 -19.12 14.91 7.89
CA GLU A 86 -19.53 14.11 6.72
C GLU A 86 -18.33 13.65 5.89
N GLY A 87 -17.34 14.51 5.67
CA GLY A 87 -16.23 14.23 4.75
C GLY A 87 -16.65 14.27 3.29
N GLU A 88 -15.76 13.88 2.40
CA GLU A 88 -16.02 13.87 0.95
C GLU A 88 -15.33 12.65 0.30
N ILE A 89 -16.03 12.04 -0.66
CA ILE A 89 -15.46 11.04 -1.58
C ILE A 89 -15.68 11.55 -3.00
N ARG A 90 -14.59 11.74 -3.74
CA ARG A 90 -14.62 12.14 -5.13
C ARG A 90 -14.02 11.04 -6.01
N ILE A 91 -14.78 10.56 -6.97
CA ILE A 91 -14.32 9.57 -7.96
C ILE A 91 -14.03 10.34 -9.25
N VAL A 92 -12.80 10.25 -9.74
CA VAL A 92 -12.35 10.91 -10.95
C VAL A 92 -11.90 9.86 -11.96
N GLN A 93 -12.45 9.92 -13.16
CA GLN A 93 -12.04 9.08 -14.28
C GLN A 93 -11.24 9.90 -15.27
N TYR A 94 -10.00 9.47 -15.52
CA TYR A 94 -9.14 10.09 -16.52
C TYR A 94 -9.20 9.33 -17.84
N GLN A 95 -9.24 10.07 -18.95
CA GLN A 95 -9.16 9.50 -20.31
C GLN A 95 -7.68 9.33 -20.73
N SER A 96 -6.91 8.63 -19.93
CA SER A 96 -5.49 8.41 -20.17
C SER A 96 -5.09 7.01 -19.71
N PRO A 97 -4.29 6.28 -20.50
CA PRO A 97 -3.73 5.00 -20.06
C PRO A 97 -2.71 5.18 -18.93
N ASN A 98 -2.07 6.34 -18.83
CA ASN A 98 -1.18 6.68 -17.73
C ASN A 98 -1.89 7.64 -16.77
N MET A 99 -2.19 7.16 -15.59
CA MET A 99 -2.92 7.90 -14.54
C MET A 99 -2.04 8.88 -13.77
N VAL A 100 -0.71 8.73 -13.83
CA VAL A 100 0.23 9.50 -12.99
C VAL A 100 0.21 10.99 -13.33
N ILE A 101 0.26 11.33 -14.61
CA ILE A 101 0.30 12.75 -15.03
C ILE A 101 -0.97 13.50 -14.67
N PRO A 102 -2.18 13.03 -15.04
CA PRO A 102 -3.42 13.73 -14.70
C PRO A 102 -3.67 13.76 -13.18
N LEU A 103 -3.26 12.71 -12.45
CA LEU A 103 -3.33 12.71 -11.00
C LEU A 103 -2.47 13.82 -10.38
N VAL A 104 -1.24 13.98 -10.85
CA VAL A 104 -0.33 15.03 -10.36
C VAL A 104 -0.89 16.42 -10.67
N GLN A 105 -1.48 16.60 -11.87
CA GLN A 105 -2.14 17.86 -12.24
C GLN A 105 -3.32 18.18 -11.29
N ASP A 106 -4.15 17.20 -11.00
CA ASP A 106 -5.26 17.32 -10.06
C ASP A 106 -4.80 17.68 -8.65
N ILE A 107 -3.78 17.01 -8.16
CA ILE A 107 -3.17 17.28 -6.85
C ILE A 107 -2.66 18.72 -6.80
N CYS A 108 -1.95 19.19 -7.84
CA CYS A 108 -1.43 20.55 -7.91
C CYS A 108 -2.54 21.61 -8.02
N ALA A 109 -3.68 21.28 -8.61
CA ALA A 109 -4.82 22.18 -8.77
C ALA A 109 -5.73 22.22 -7.53
N THR A 110 -5.61 21.24 -6.63
CA THR A 110 -6.48 21.13 -5.46
C THR A 110 -5.82 21.78 -4.25
N PRO A 111 -6.48 22.69 -3.54
CA PRO A 111 -5.96 23.21 -2.27
C PRO A 111 -5.93 22.08 -1.23
N LEU A 112 -4.74 21.61 -0.90
CA LEU A 112 -4.53 20.55 0.08
C LEU A 112 -4.44 21.15 1.48
N ILE A 113 -5.24 20.62 2.40
CA ILE A 113 -5.24 21.03 3.82
C ILE A 113 -4.77 19.83 4.65
N GLY A 114 -3.77 20.06 5.52
CA GLY A 114 -3.25 19.02 6.40
C GLY A 114 -2.32 18.03 5.68
N THR A 115 -2.34 16.78 6.10
CA THR A 115 -1.50 15.70 5.53
C THR A 115 -2.27 14.95 4.45
N THR A 116 -1.69 14.90 3.26
CA THR A 116 -2.24 14.15 2.12
C THR A 116 -1.41 12.91 1.86
N CYS A 117 -2.07 11.77 1.65
CA CYS A 117 -1.42 10.52 1.27
C CYS A 117 -1.89 10.11 -0.13
N VAL A 118 -0.96 9.76 -1.01
CA VAL A 118 -1.25 9.17 -2.32
C VAL A 118 -0.91 7.70 -2.27
N LEU A 119 -1.88 6.85 -2.57
CA LEU A 119 -1.72 5.40 -2.68
C LEU A 119 -1.76 5.00 -4.14
N THR A 120 -0.81 4.18 -4.56
CA THR A 120 -0.70 3.67 -5.92
C THR A 120 -0.72 2.15 -5.91
N GLN A 121 -1.01 1.55 -7.06
CA GLN A 121 -1.00 0.09 -7.18
C GLN A 121 0.43 -0.47 -7.18
N THR A 122 1.38 0.27 -7.73
CA THR A 122 2.77 -0.16 -7.86
C THR A 122 3.74 0.84 -7.24
N ASN A 123 4.89 0.34 -6.78
CA ASN A 123 5.98 1.18 -6.30
C ASN A 123 6.51 2.13 -7.41
N TRP A 124 6.45 1.68 -8.65
CA TRP A 124 6.86 2.48 -9.82
C TRP A 124 6.00 3.73 -9.98
N GLU A 125 4.69 3.59 -9.94
CA GLU A 125 3.77 4.74 -9.97
C GLU A 125 4.02 5.69 -8.78
N ALA A 126 4.25 5.16 -7.58
CA ALA A 126 4.56 5.98 -6.40
C ALA A 126 5.83 6.83 -6.62
N ILE A 127 6.88 6.24 -7.21
CA ILE A 127 8.11 6.96 -7.54
C ILE A 127 7.83 8.05 -8.57
N GLN A 128 7.11 7.74 -9.64
CA GLN A 128 6.78 8.72 -10.69
C GLN A 128 5.98 9.90 -10.12
N VAL A 129 4.95 9.63 -9.32
CA VAL A 129 4.16 10.68 -8.65
C VAL A 129 5.05 11.53 -7.75
N ALA A 130 5.89 10.90 -6.94
CA ALA A 130 6.78 11.62 -6.04
C ALA A 130 7.80 12.51 -6.78
N CYS A 131 8.38 12.03 -7.87
CA CYS A 131 9.30 12.80 -8.71
C CYS A 131 8.60 14.01 -9.34
N LEU A 132 7.43 13.81 -9.96
CA LEU A 132 6.71 14.88 -10.62
C LEU A 132 6.20 15.96 -9.63
N LEU A 133 5.74 15.56 -8.44
CA LEU A 133 5.36 16.51 -7.40
C LEU A 133 6.58 17.31 -6.89
N LYS A 134 7.73 16.65 -6.76
CA LYS A 134 8.99 17.30 -6.37
C LYS A 134 9.44 18.33 -7.42
N ASP A 135 9.32 18.00 -8.71
CA ASP A 135 9.60 18.93 -9.81
C ASP A 135 8.69 20.17 -9.77
N LYS A 136 7.46 20.01 -9.29
CA LYS A 136 6.53 21.12 -9.00
C LYS A 136 6.80 21.84 -7.67
N ARG A 137 7.93 21.53 -7.01
CA ARG A 137 8.36 22.09 -5.71
C ARG A 137 7.37 21.82 -4.57
N MET A 138 6.58 20.78 -4.68
CA MET A 138 5.71 20.33 -3.58
C MET A 138 6.52 19.51 -2.57
N PRO A 139 6.31 19.69 -1.27
CA PRO A 139 6.96 18.87 -0.25
C PRO A 139 6.39 17.44 -0.33
N VAL A 140 7.23 16.47 -0.66
CA VAL A 140 6.83 15.07 -0.84
C VAL A 140 7.77 14.15 -0.08
N ARG A 141 7.19 13.16 0.58
CA ARG A 141 7.91 12.02 1.16
C ARG A 141 7.42 10.72 0.55
N LEU A 142 8.30 10.00 -0.12
CA LEU A 142 8.03 8.65 -0.57
C LEU A 142 8.15 7.68 0.62
N ILE A 143 7.08 6.94 0.90
CA ILE A 143 7.07 5.86 1.88
C ILE A 143 6.97 4.56 1.11
N GLN A 144 8.02 3.78 1.15
CA GLN A 144 8.14 2.55 0.40
C GLN A 144 8.60 1.42 1.32
N SER A 145 8.01 0.23 1.17
CA SER A 145 8.57 -0.97 1.75
C SER A 145 9.83 -1.34 0.98
N ASN A 146 10.95 -1.48 1.67
CA ASN A 146 12.19 -1.95 1.06
C ASN A 146 12.18 -3.47 0.79
N GLU A 147 11.14 -4.19 1.21
CA GLU A 147 11.01 -5.61 0.95
C GLU A 147 10.75 -5.87 -0.55
N GLY A 148 11.75 -6.38 -1.22
CA GLY A 148 11.68 -6.78 -2.62
C GLY A 148 11.92 -5.67 -3.66
N PHE A 149 12.11 -4.40 -3.24
CA PHE A 149 12.53 -3.34 -4.15
C PHE A 149 14.05 -3.16 -4.07
N ARG A 150 14.70 -3.43 -5.18
CA ARG A 150 16.12 -3.14 -5.34
C ARG A 150 16.26 -2.11 -6.46
N LEU A 151 16.96 -1.03 -6.19
CA LEU A 151 17.20 0.04 -7.16
C LEU A 151 17.81 -0.51 -8.48
N CYS A 152 18.65 -1.54 -8.36
CA CYS A 152 19.28 -2.20 -9.51
C CYS A 152 18.29 -3.03 -10.37
N ASP A 153 17.06 -3.25 -9.90
CA ASP A 153 16.03 -4.00 -10.63
C ASP A 153 15.15 -3.07 -11.48
N MET A 154 15.31 -1.74 -11.37
CA MET A 154 14.67 -0.78 -12.27
C MET A 154 15.25 -0.93 -13.69
N ASP A 155 14.40 -0.82 -14.69
CA ASP A 155 14.82 -1.00 -16.08
C ASP A 155 15.86 0.07 -16.51
N GLU A 156 15.72 1.30 -16.01
CA GLU A 156 16.68 2.38 -16.20
C GLU A 156 18.04 2.04 -15.58
N MET A 157 18.05 1.48 -14.37
CA MET A 157 19.28 1.07 -13.71
C MET A 157 19.92 -0.15 -14.37
N ARG A 158 19.10 -1.08 -14.87
CA ARG A 158 19.59 -2.21 -15.67
C ARG A 158 20.18 -1.75 -16.99
N PHE A 159 19.52 -0.79 -17.66
CA PHE A 159 20.02 -0.19 -18.89
C PHE A 159 21.31 0.58 -18.63
N PHE A 160 21.34 1.42 -17.60
CA PHE A 160 22.54 2.14 -17.18
C PHE A 160 23.71 1.19 -16.88
N ASN A 161 23.47 0.15 -16.08
CA ASN A 161 24.48 -0.85 -15.76
C ASN A 161 24.94 -1.63 -17.00
N ARG A 162 24.07 -1.86 -18.00
CA ARG A 162 24.45 -2.51 -19.26
C ARG A 162 25.41 -1.64 -20.06
N ILE A 163 25.18 -0.34 -20.13
CA ILE A 163 26.09 0.60 -20.84
C ILE A 163 27.44 0.65 -20.14
N LEU A 164 27.44 0.74 -18.78
CA LEU A 164 28.68 0.71 -18.00
C LEU A 164 29.40 -0.63 -18.07
N GLY A 165 28.67 -1.74 -18.05
CA GLY A 165 29.21 -3.10 -18.03
C GLY A 165 29.71 -3.59 -19.39
N SER A 166 29.39 -2.91 -20.50
CA SER A 166 29.95 -3.22 -21.81
C SER A 166 31.49 -2.97 -21.91
N GLN A 167 32.06 -2.35 -20.86
CA GLN A 167 33.50 -2.12 -20.68
C GLN A 167 34.09 -2.94 -19.53
N ALA A 168 33.59 -4.16 -19.35
CA ALA A 168 33.83 -5.03 -18.16
C ALA A 168 35.28 -5.45 -17.86
N GLU A 169 36.27 -4.97 -18.62
CA GLU A 169 37.70 -5.21 -18.32
C GLU A 169 38.34 -4.08 -17.49
N VAL A 170 37.62 -3.02 -17.16
CA VAL A 170 38.15 -1.88 -16.42
C VAL A 170 37.56 -1.83 -15.02
N HIS A 171 38.40 -1.93 -14.01
CA HIS A 171 37.99 -1.80 -12.61
C HIS A 171 37.55 -0.38 -12.19
N LEU A 172 37.69 0.59 -13.08
CA LEU A 172 37.31 1.99 -12.85
C LEU A 172 36.49 2.48 -14.03
N ILE A 173 35.32 3.03 -13.74
CA ILE A 173 34.48 3.72 -14.71
C ILE A 173 35.06 5.13 -14.89
N ASP A 174 35.46 5.47 -16.13
CA ASP A 174 35.94 6.81 -16.44
C ASP A 174 34.79 7.83 -16.58
N GLU A 175 35.15 9.12 -16.57
CA GLU A 175 34.15 10.19 -16.66
C GLU A 175 33.38 10.20 -17.97
N VAL A 176 33.99 9.72 -19.06
CA VAL A 176 33.38 9.67 -20.40
C VAL A 176 32.26 8.64 -20.42
N CYS A 177 32.56 7.41 -20.00
CA CYS A 177 31.55 6.35 -19.90
C CYS A 177 30.40 6.70 -18.95
N TRP A 178 30.73 7.38 -17.87
CA TRP A 178 29.73 7.87 -16.95
C TRP A 178 28.83 8.94 -17.56
N ALA A 179 29.40 9.86 -18.34
CA ALA A 179 28.66 10.91 -19.02
C ALA A 179 27.77 10.33 -20.14
N GLU A 180 28.28 9.36 -20.92
CA GLU A 180 27.52 8.66 -21.96
C GLU A 180 26.34 7.89 -21.41
N ALA A 181 26.54 7.13 -20.29
CA ALA A 181 25.50 6.41 -19.65
C ALA A 181 24.39 7.35 -19.10
N LYS A 182 24.77 8.49 -18.52
CA LYS A 182 23.80 9.51 -18.08
C LYS A 182 23.03 10.13 -19.25
N GLN A 183 23.66 10.35 -20.39
CA GLN A 183 23.01 10.92 -21.57
C GLN A 183 22.02 9.94 -22.19
N ALA A 184 22.35 8.65 -22.22
CA ALA A 184 21.48 7.60 -22.76
C ALA A 184 20.17 7.40 -21.99
N ILE A 185 20.16 7.71 -20.69
CA ILE A 185 18.93 7.64 -19.84
C ILE A 185 18.03 8.86 -20.05
N LYS A 186 18.57 9.98 -20.51
CA LYS A 186 17.81 11.23 -20.70
C LYS A 186 17.01 11.27 -22.00
N ASN A 187 17.31 10.40 -22.94
CA ASN A 187 16.64 10.26 -24.22
C ASN A 187 15.61 9.13 -24.18
#